data_9a4fddae0aad36337813f820ef6fe276
#
_entry.id   9a4fddae0aad36337813f820ef6fe276
#
_cell.length_a   1.000
_cell.length_b   1.000
_cell.length_c   1.000
_cell.angle_alpha   90.00
_cell.angle_beta   90.00
_cell.angle_gamma   90.00
#
_symmetry.space_group_name_H-M   'P 1'
#
loop_
_entity.id
_entity.type
_entity.pdbx_description
1 polymer ?
#
loop_
_entity_poly.entity_id
_entity_poly.type
_entity_poly.pdbx_seq_one_letter_code
_entity_poly.pdbx_strand_id
1 'polypeptide(L)'
;DGGGSIRIPASHCGLFGLKPSRGRIPFGPGKLEGWMGLSIQHVITRSVRDSAVLLDVSHGPEPGSRVLPPVGDVDYLAGHRRPPPKLRIALWDTHLFGLPVHADCREAVAKTARLCESLGHTIEPAAPKLPVQDMFGAMGVMTGTGTLVAFHDRAKQLGRDVTEADMEPINWRHYQEARKRSAED
;
A
#
# COMPACT_ATOMS: atom_id res chain seq x y z
N ASP A 1 -2.35 1.46 -3.25
CA ASP A 1 -1.05 0.99 -2.77
C ASP A 1 -1.21 -0.38 -2.15
N GLY A 2 -0.74 -1.41 -2.83
CA GLY A 2 -0.70 -2.78 -2.32
C GLY A 2 0.74 -3.28 -2.13
N GLY A 3 1.71 -2.63 -2.78
CA GLY A 3 3.13 -2.95 -2.68
C GLY A 3 4.03 -1.71 -2.73
N GLY A 4 3.44 -0.52 -2.74
CA GLY A 4 4.16 0.75 -2.80
C GLY A 4 3.64 1.71 -3.87
N SER A 5 2.52 1.42 -4.52
CA SER A 5 2.02 2.18 -5.69
C SER A 5 1.65 3.65 -5.43
N ILE A 6 1.59 4.09 -4.19
CA ILE A 6 1.53 5.52 -3.80
C ILE A 6 2.93 6.01 -3.42
N ARG A 7 3.63 5.27 -2.56
CA ARG A 7 4.89 5.70 -1.93
C ARG A 7 6.07 5.67 -2.90
N ILE A 8 6.16 4.66 -3.77
CA ILE A 8 7.23 4.54 -4.76
C ILE A 8 7.20 5.68 -5.76
N PRO A 9 6.09 5.93 -6.50
CA PRO A 9 6.05 7.04 -7.45
C PRO A 9 6.19 8.41 -6.76
N ALA A 10 5.66 8.58 -5.55
CA ALA A 10 5.89 9.81 -4.79
C ALA A 10 7.38 10.05 -4.53
N SER A 11 8.12 9.02 -4.12
CA SER A 11 9.57 9.10 -3.91
C SER A 11 10.32 9.45 -5.20
N HIS A 12 10.00 8.80 -6.32
CA HIS A 12 10.65 9.06 -7.61
C HIS A 12 10.40 10.47 -8.14
N CYS A 13 9.25 11.05 -7.83
CA CYS A 13 8.85 12.37 -8.30
C CYS A 13 9.13 13.51 -7.31
N GLY A 14 9.71 13.21 -6.14
CA GLY A 14 9.92 14.23 -5.08
C GLY A 14 8.59 14.76 -4.52
N LEU A 15 7.57 13.90 -4.42
CA LEU A 15 6.23 14.24 -3.97
C LEU A 15 5.91 13.59 -2.62
N PHE A 16 4.79 13.99 -2.01
CA PHE A 16 4.27 13.39 -0.80
C PHE A 16 3.27 12.28 -1.14
N GLY A 17 3.50 11.09 -0.59
CA GLY A 17 2.62 9.93 -0.75
C GLY A 17 2.33 9.25 0.59
N LEU A 18 1.10 9.34 1.06
CA LEU A 18 0.61 8.66 2.25
C LEU A 18 -0.15 7.40 1.85
N LYS A 19 0.26 6.25 2.39
CA LYS A 19 -0.56 5.04 2.38
C LYS A 19 -1.42 5.01 3.65
N PRO A 20 -2.72 5.29 3.59
CA PRO A 20 -3.59 5.20 4.76
C PRO A 20 -3.70 3.78 5.30
N SER A 21 -4.23 3.64 6.51
CA SER A 21 -4.58 2.34 7.07
C SER A 21 -5.72 1.70 6.29
N ARG A 22 -5.75 0.35 6.24
CA ARG A 22 -6.85 -0.39 5.64
C ARG A 22 -8.20 0.04 6.23
N GLY A 23 -9.20 0.19 5.38
CA GLY A 23 -10.55 0.64 5.77
C GLY A 23 -10.69 2.14 5.97
N ARG A 24 -9.61 2.94 5.91
CA ARG A 24 -9.69 4.39 6.08
C ARG A 24 -10.39 5.06 4.90
N ILE A 25 -10.11 4.62 3.69
CA ILE A 25 -10.74 5.07 2.44
C ILE A 25 -11.52 3.90 1.86
N PRO A 26 -12.80 4.07 1.52
CA PRO A 26 -13.60 3.04 0.89
C PRO A 26 -13.12 2.73 -0.53
N PHE A 27 -13.40 1.52 -1.00
CA PHE A 27 -13.02 1.05 -2.34
C PHE A 27 -14.10 1.29 -3.39
N GLY A 28 -15.37 1.42 -2.95
CA GLY A 28 -16.59 1.38 -3.75
C GLY A 28 -16.72 2.34 -4.91
N PRO A 29 -17.90 2.44 -5.54
CA PRO A 29 -18.95 1.45 -5.45
C PRO A 29 -18.61 0.19 -6.27
N GLY A 30 -19.16 -0.95 -5.88
CA GLY A 30 -19.04 -2.21 -6.63
C GLY A 30 -17.81 -3.07 -6.31
N LYS A 31 -16.84 -2.57 -5.55
CA LYS A 31 -15.73 -3.36 -4.97
C LYS A 31 -15.64 -3.07 -3.49
N LEU A 32 -15.60 -4.11 -2.68
CA LEU A 32 -15.49 -3.97 -1.23
C LEU A 32 -14.04 -3.79 -0.76
N GLU A 33 -13.09 -4.35 -1.50
CA GLU A 33 -11.66 -4.28 -1.21
C GLU A 33 -10.82 -4.63 -2.44
N GLY A 34 -9.56 -4.22 -2.46
CA GLY A 34 -8.58 -4.63 -3.46
C GLY A 34 -7.59 -5.65 -2.88
N TRP A 35 -7.25 -6.68 -3.66
CA TRP A 35 -6.31 -7.73 -3.28
C TRP A 35 -6.61 -8.33 -1.91
N MET A 36 -7.87 -8.68 -1.66
CA MET A 36 -8.32 -9.26 -0.39
C MET A 36 -7.91 -8.42 0.84
N GLY A 37 -7.98 -7.09 0.72
CA GLY A 37 -7.64 -6.14 1.77
C GLY A 37 -6.17 -5.71 1.84
N LEU A 38 -5.30 -6.21 0.96
CA LEU A 38 -3.88 -5.79 0.91
C LEU A 38 -3.66 -4.45 0.21
N SER A 39 -4.65 -3.95 -0.53
CA SER A 39 -4.53 -2.72 -1.29
C SER A 39 -5.38 -1.60 -0.68
N ILE A 40 -4.91 -0.39 -0.79
CA ILE A 40 -5.58 0.83 -0.33
C ILE A 40 -5.39 1.95 -1.36
N GLN A 41 -6.36 2.85 -1.44
CA GLN A 41 -6.32 4.02 -2.33
C GLN A 41 -5.97 5.28 -1.55
N HIS A 42 -5.26 6.18 -2.18
CA HIS A 42 -5.11 7.57 -1.80
C HIS A 42 -4.39 8.32 -2.92
N VAL A 43 -4.16 9.60 -2.71
CA VAL A 43 -3.56 10.52 -3.67
C VAL A 43 -2.05 10.70 -3.46
N ILE A 44 -1.39 11.21 -4.50
CA ILE A 44 -0.03 11.77 -4.43
C ILE A 44 -0.16 13.27 -4.55
N THR A 45 0.49 14.02 -3.68
CA THR A 45 0.36 15.49 -3.58
C THR A 45 1.72 16.15 -3.46
N ARG A 46 1.76 17.47 -3.63
CA ARG A 46 2.98 18.25 -3.41
C ARG A 46 3.19 18.64 -1.94
N SER A 47 2.15 18.52 -1.11
CA SER A 47 2.26 18.90 0.30
C SER A 47 1.49 17.94 1.20
N VAL A 48 1.91 17.85 2.46
CA VAL A 48 1.18 17.11 3.52
C VAL A 48 -0.21 17.70 3.73
N ARG A 49 -0.35 19.03 3.66
CA ARG A 49 -1.63 19.71 3.79
C ARG A 49 -2.64 19.25 2.75
N ASP A 50 -2.24 19.18 1.48
CA ASP A 50 -3.14 18.78 0.40
C ASP A 50 -3.57 17.31 0.55
N SER A 51 -2.66 16.45 1.00
CA SER A 51 -2.98 15.07 1.33
C SER A 51 -3.98 14.98 2.50
N ALA A 52 -3.83 15.82 3.51
CA ALA A 52 -4.77 15.88 4.65
C ALA A 52 -6.16 16.32 4.20
N VAL A 53 -6.28 17.39 3.39
CA VAL A 53 -7.55 17.84 2.82
C VAL A 53 -8.23 16.74 2.00
N LEU A 54 -7.47 16.05 1.15
CA LEU A 54 -8.02 14.97 0.33
C LEU A 54 -8.39 13.74 1.16
N LEU A 55 -7.70 13.51 2.27
CA LEU A 55 -8.09 12.47 3.21
C LEU A 55 -9.39 12.82 3.95
N ASP A 56 -9.60 14.09 4.33
CA ASP A 56 -10.84 14.55 4.95
C ASP A 56 -12.07 14.35 4.05
N VAL A 57 -11.92 14.52 2.75
CA VAL A 57 -13.04 14.34 1.82
C VAL A 57 -13.22 12.91 1.30
N SER A 58 -12.23 12.04 1.47
CA SER A 58 -12.26 10.68 0.92
C SER A 58 -12.36 9.58 1.97
N HIS A 59 -12.10 9.88 3.26
CA HIS A 59 -12.22 8.89 4.31
C HIS A 59 -13.69 8.67 4.72
N GLY A 60 -13.96 7.54 5.32
CA GLY A 60 -15.27 7.27 5.91
C GLY A 60 -15.77 5.86 5.65
N PRO A 61 -16.93 5.51 6.22
CA PRO A 61 -17.56 4.24 5.99
C PRO A 61 -18.24 4.20 4.63
N GLU A 62 -18.26 3.03 4.02
CA GLU A 62 -19.06 2.74 2.84
C GLU A 62 -20.05 1.63 3.17
N PRO A 63 -21.33 1.73 2.79
CA PRO A 63 -22.30 0.64 2.98
C PRO A 63 -21.80 -0.66 2.35
N GLY A 64 -21.76 -1.74 3.13
CA GLY A 64 -21.28 -3.05 2.70
C GLY A 64 -19.76 -3.26 2.83
N SER A 65 -19.00 -2.26 3.25
CA SER A 65 -17.56 -2.44 3.51
C SER A 65 -17.32 -3.47 4.61
N ARG A 66 -16.35 -4.37 4.41
CA ARG A 66 -15.93 -5.37 5.40
C ARG A 66 -15.11 -4.78 6.54
N VAL A 67 -14.45 -3.66 6.28
CA VAL A 67 -13.58 -2.99 7.25
C VAL A 67 -14.09 -1.57 7.40
N LEU A 68 -14.54 -1.27 8.60
CA LEU A 68 -14.96 0.10 8.93
C LEU A 68 -13.75 0.88 9.47
N PRO A 69 -13.63 2.17 9.12
CA PRO A 69 -12.64 3.03 9.75
C PRO A 69 -12.95 3.15 11.24
N PRO A 70 -11.96 3.45 12.08
CA PRO A 70 -12.22 3.82 13.47
C PRO A 70 -13.27 4.94 13.54
N VAL A 71 -14.22 4.78 14.44
CA VAL A 71 -15.30 5.74 14.66
C VAL A 71 -14.74 7.02 15.29
N GLY A 72 -15.17 8.17 14.80
CA GLY A 72 -14.84 9.49 15.33
C GLY A 72 -14.71 10.52 14.22
N ASP A 73 -15.08 11.75 14.53
CA ASP A 73 -14.84 12.90 13.66
C ASP A 73 -13.33 13.20 13.67
N VAL A 74 -12.66 12.83 12.58
CA VAL A 74 -11.24 13.08 12.39
C VAL A 74 -11.10 14.22 11.39
N ASP A 75 -10.52 15.33 11.82
CA ASP A 75 -10.13 16.46 10.98
C ASP A 75 -8.60 16.37 10.74
N TYR A 76 -8.24 15.78 9.59
CA TYR A 76 -6.83 15.60 9.22
C TYR A 76 -6.17 16.93 8.89
N LEU A 77 -6.93 17.88 8.30
CA LEU A 77 -6.42 19.21 7.98
C LEU A 77 -6.10 20.00 9.25
N ALA A 78 -6.93 19.95 10.28
CA ALA A 78 -6.61 20.55 11.56
C ALA A 78 -5.50 19.76 12.28
N GLY A 79 -5.53 18.44 12.17
CA GLY A 79 -4.54 17.53 12.77
C GLY A 79 -3.11 17.77 12.30
N HIS A 80 -2.91 18.01 10.98
CA HIS A 80 -1.56 18.18 10.41
C HIS A 80 -0.81 19.42 10.97
N ARG A 81 -1.51 20.38 11.55
CA ARG A 81 -0.94 21.60 12.16
C ARG A 81 -0.53 21.41 13.63
N ARG A 82 -0.95 20.31 14.23
CA ARG A 82 -0.63 20.02 15.64
C ARG A 82 0.73 19.33 15.70
N PRO A 83 1.67 19.82 16.53
CA PRO A 83 2.92 19.10 16.72
C PRO A 83 2.62 17.73 17.34
N PRO A 84 3.27 16.65 16.86
CA PRO A 84 3.12 15.34 17.49
C PRO A 84 3.74 15.34 18.90
N PRO A 85 3.32 14.41 19.76
CA PRO A 85 4.02 14.18 21.02
C PRO A 85 5.46 13.71 20.74
N LYS A 86 6.31 13.71 21.77
CA LYS A 86 7.65 13.11 21.67
C LYS A 86 7.50 11.61 21.36
N LEU A 87 8.12 11.16 20.29
CA LEU A 87 8.03 9.80 19.80
C LEU A 87 9.36 9.06 19.98
N ARG A 88 9.29 7.76 20.19
CA ARG A 88 10.37 6.82 19.96
C ARG A 88 10.21 6.26 18.54
N ILE A 89 11.22 6.44 17.72
CA ILE A 89 11.18 6.12 16.29
C ILE A 89 12.22 5.05 15.99
N ALA A 90 11.80 3.93 15.43
CA ALA A 90 12.70 2.89 14.94
C ALA A 90 13.35 3.34 13.62
N LEU A 91 14.67 3.30 13.55
CA LEU A 91 15.44 3.53 12.34
C LEU A 91 15.74 2.19 11.68
N TRP A 92 15.18 1.98 10.50
CA TRP A 92 15.44 0.81 9.66
C TRP A 92 16.01 1.24 8.33
N ASP A 93 17.30 1.04 8.12
CA ASP A 93 18.09 1.48 6.95
C ASP A 93 18.61 0.32 6.07
N THR A 94 18.17 -0.90 6.36
CA THR A 94 18.53 -2.11 5.62
C THR A 94 17.42 -2.59 4.69
N HIS A 95 17.77 -3.32 3.66
CA HIS A 95 16.80 -3.91 2.74
C HIS A 95 16.12 -5.14 3.35
N LEU A 96 14.82 -5.34 3.05
CA LEU A 96 14.01 -6.44 3.57
C LEU A 96 14.59 -7.85 3.25
N PHE A 97 15.24 -8.00 2.11
CA PHE A 97 15.89 -9.24 1.67
C PHE A 97 17.41 -9.23 1.85
N GLY A 98 17.96 -8.31 2.64
CA GLY A 98 19.41 -8.19 2.84
C GLY A 98 20.19 -7.72 1.61
N LEU A 99 19.53 -7.21 0.58
CA LEU A 99 20.21 -6.67 -0.59
C LEU A 99 20.89 -5.32 -0.26
N PRO A 100 21.93 -4.93 -1.02
CA PRO A 100 22.55 -3.62 -0.85
C PRO A 100 21.53 -2.48 -1.06
N VAL A 101 21.57 -1.50 -0.15
CA VAL A 101 20.80 -0.24 -0.28
C VAL A 101 21.69 0.82 -0.89
N HIS A 102 21.20 1.56 -1.89
CA HIS A 102 21.96 2.63 -2.52
C HIS A 102 22.37 3.71 -1.51
N ALA A 103 23.54 4.31 -1.71
CA ALA A 103 24.08 5.31 -0.77
C ALA A 103 23.14 6.50 -0.56
N ASP A 104 22.53 7.02 -1.62
CA ASP A 104 21.60 8.15 -1.55
C ASP A 104 20.35 7.82 -0.72
N CYS A 105 19.85 6.57 -0.81
CA CYS A 105 18.72 6.12 0.00
C CYS A 105 19.08 6.07 1.49
N ARG A 106 20.26 5.55 1.81
CA ARG A 106 20.76 5.53 3.20
C ARG A 106 20.98 6.94 3.74
N GLU A 107 21.57 7.83 2.94
CA GLU A 107 21.76 9.24 3.33
C GLU A 107 20.43 9.95 3.56
N ALA A 108 19.42 9.72 2.73
CA ALA A 108 18.08 10.29 2.91
C ALA A 108 17.45 9.83 4.23
N VAL A 109 17.56 8.55 4.56
CA VAL A 109 17.08 7.99 5.83
C VAL A 109 17.84 8.59 7.01
N ALA A 110 19.18 8.65 6.96
CA ALA A 110 20.01 9.24 8.01
C ALA A 110 19.72 10.73 8.21
N LYS A 111 19.53 11.49 7.12
CA LYS A 111 19.15 12.90 7.18
C LYS A 111 17.79 13.10 7.83
N THR A 112 16.82 12.25 7.53
CA THR A 112 15.48 12.27 8.14
C THR A 112 15.57 11.95 9.63
N ALA A 113 16.38 10.96 10.02
CA ALA A 113 16.61 10.60 11.42
C ALA A 113 17.17 11.80 12.23
N ARG A 114 18.23 12.45 11.71
CA ARG A 114 18.80 13.66 12.34
C ARG A 114 17.77 14.80 12.47
N LEU A 115 16.91 14.98 11.47
CA LEU A 115 15.82 15.95 11.56
C LEU A 115 14.83 15.59 12.68
N CYS A 116 14.42 14.34 12.79
CA CYS A 116 13.53 13.89 13.86
C CYS A 116 14.16 14.09 15.26
N GLU A 117 15.45 13.80 15.40
CA GLU A 117 16.20 14.08 16.66
C GLU A 117 16.20 15.58 16.99
N SER A 118 16.46 16.45 16.00
CA SER A 118 16.43 17.90 16.21
C SER A 118 15.06 18.43 16.62
N LEU A 119 13.98 17.73 16.26
CA LEU A 119 12.62 17.99 16.68
C LEU A 119 12.30 17.39 18.06
N GLY A 120 13.26 16.70 18.68
CA GLY A 120 13.21 16.15 20.03
C GLY A 120 12.56 14.78 20.12
N HIS A 121 12.51 14.01 19.05
CA HIS A 121 12.17 12.60 19.07
C HIS A 121 13.40 11.75 19.44
N THR A 122 13.16 10.53 19.92
CA THR A 122 14.24 9.55 20.19
C THR A 122 14.34 8.59 19.01
N ILE A 123 15.53 8.44 18.43
CA ILE A 123 15.78 7.52 17.32
C ILE A 123 16.56 6.30 17.84
N GLU A 124 16.08 5.11 17.52
CA GLU A 124 16.70 3.84 17.91
C GLU A 124 16.86 2.93 16.69
N PRO A 125 18.06 2.39 16.41
CA PRO A 125 18.20 1.40 15.36
C PRO A 125 17.35 0.17 15.68
N ALA A 126 16.39 -0.16 14.84
CA ALA A 126 15.54 -1.32 15.00
C ALA A 126 14.91 -1.72 13.66
N ALA A 127 14.85 -3.03 13.40
CA ALA A 127 14.17 -3.61 12.26
C ALA A 127 13.22 -4.71 12.71
N PRO A 128 12.03 -4.83 12.11
CA PRO A 128 11.11 -5.91 12.43
C PRO A 128 11.68 -7.25 11.95
N LYS A 129 11.46 -8.32 12.73
CA LYS A 129 11.69 -9.69 12.29
C LYS A 129 10.45 -10.16 11.53
N LEU A 130 10.55 -10.27 10.22
CA LEU A 130 9.43 -10.62 9.35
C LEU A 130 9.65 -11.98 8.70
N PRO A 131 8.62 -12.86 8.64
CA PRO A 131 8.65 -14.10 7.87
C PRO A 131 8.46 -13.80 6.38
N VAL A 132 9.49 -13.21 5.76
CA VAL A 132 9.40 -12.58 4.42
C VAL A 132 8.95 -13.56 3.36
N GLN A 133 9.44 -14.80 3.38
CA GLN A 133 9.08 -15.84 2.40
C GLN A 133 7.58 -16.16 2.47
N ASP A 134 7.06 -16.37 3.68
CA ASP A 134 5.64 -16.69 3.89
C ASP A 134 4.74 -15.52 3.49
N MET A 135 5.16 -14.29 3.82
CA MET A 135 4.42 -13.08 3.44
C MET A 135 4.31 -12.94 1.91
N PHE A 136 5.39 -13.17 1.17
CA PHE A 136 5.36 -13.08 -0.30
C PHE A 136 4.62 -14.27 -0.93
N GLY A 137 4.69 -15.46 -0.33
CA GLY A 137 3.88 -16.61 -0.71
C GLY A 137 2.39 -16.30 -0.62
N ALA A 138 1.94 -15.85 0.55
CA ALA A 138 0.54 -15.46 0.79
C ALA A 138 0.08 -14.31 -0.14
N MET A 139 0.93 -13.29 -0.34
CA MET A 139 0.62 -12.20 -1.27
C MET A 139 0.44 -12.70 -2.70
N GLY A 140 1.26 -13.67 -3.14
CA GLY A 140 1.15 -14.29 -4.46
C GLY A 140 -0.19 -15.01 -4.67
N VAL A 141 -0.69 -15.71 -3.64
CA VAL A 141 -2.02 -16.34 -3.68
C VAL A 141 -3.13 -15.29 -3.80
N MET A 142 -3.12 -14.29 -2.93
CA MET A 142 -4.16 -13.26 -2.89
C MET A 142 -4.20 -12.39 -4.16
N THR A 143 -3.05 -12.00 -4.71
CA THR A 143 -2.99 -11.25 -5.96
C THR A 143 -3.35 -12.11 -7.17
N GLY A 144 -2.97 -13.39 -7.17
CA GLY A 144 -3.34 -14.37 -8.20
C GLY A 144 -4.84 -14.57 -8.28
N THR A 145 -5.53 -14.69 -7.15
CA THR A 145 -6.99 -14.80 -7.10
C THR A 145 -7.67 -13.57 -7.74
N GLY A 146 -7.18 -12.37 -7.45
CA GLY A 146 -7.68 -11.15 -8.08
C GLY A 146 -7.50 -11.16 -9.60
N THR A 147 -6.38 -11.68 -10.09
CA THR A 147 -6.11 -11.86 -11.52
C THR A 147 -7.09 -12.82 -12.17
N LEU A 148 -7.36 -13.97 -11.53
CA LEU A 148 -8.34 -14.96 -12.03
C LEU A 148 -9.73 -14.35 -12.18
N VAL A 149 -10.21 -13.64 -11.15
CA VAL A 149 -11.52 -12.98 -11.19
C VAL A 149 -11.59 -11.98 -12.34
N ALA A 150 -10.58 -11.13 -12.50
CA ALA A 150 -10.55 -10.14 -13.56
C ALA A 150 -10.58 -10.78 -14.97
N PHE A 151 -9.88 -11.88 -15.18
CA PHE A 151 -9.87 -12.57 -16.45
C PHE A 151 -11.16 -13.35 -16.71
N HIS A 152 -11.75 -13.96 -15.71
CA HIS A 152 -13.09 -14.57 -15.85
C HIS A 152 -14.15 -13.53 -16.23
N ASP A 153 -14.14 -12.35 -15.60
CA ASP A 153 -15.07 -11.28 -15.93
C ASP A 153 -14.82 -10.77 -17.36
N ARG A 154 -13.56 -10.68 -17.79
CA ARG A 154 -13.23 -10.32 -19.16
C ARG A 154 -13.67 -11.37 -20.17
N ALA A 155 -13.50 -12.66 -19.88
CA ALA A 155 -13.98 -13.76 -20.72
C ALA A 155 -15.50 -13.69 -20.93
N LYS A 156 -16.27 -13.41 -19.87
CA LYS A 156 -17.73 -13.20 -19.96
C LYS A 156 -18.07 -12.04 -20.89
N GLN A 157 -17.37 -10.91 -20.79
CA GLN A 157 -17.58 -9.75 -21.67
C GLN A 157 -17.26 -10.04 -23.13
N LEU A 158 -16.25 -10.87 -23.39
CA LEU A 158 -15.83 -11.25 -24.73
C LEU A 158 -16.70 -12.36 -25.34
N GLY A 159 -17.48 -13.08 -24.53
CA GLY A 159 -18.23 -14.26 -24.96
C GLY A 159 -17.34 -15.45 -25.34
N ARG A 160 -16.07 -15.45 -24.92
CA ARG A 160 -15.09 -16.53 -25.14
C ARG A 160 -14.04 -16.52 -24.02
N ASP A 161 -13.32 -17.62 -23.89
CA ASP A 161 -12.17 -17.68 -22.98
C ASP A 161 -11.05 -16.71 -23.42
N VAL A 162 -10.30 -16.22 -22.43
CA VAL A 162 -9.07 -15.48 -22.69
C VAL A 162 -7.95 -16.41 -23.12
N THR A 163 -7.11 -15.95 -24.01
CA THR A 163 -5.96 -16.68 -24.57
C THR A 163 -4.66 -15.91 -24.34
N GLU A 164 -3.53 -16.55 -24.60
CA GLU A 164 -2.22 -15.90 -24.52
C GLU A 164 -2.11 -14.64 -25.41
N ALA A 165 -2.83 -14.62 -26.55
CA ALA A 165 -2.83 -13.48 -27.46
C ALA A 165 -3.58 -12.25 -26.92
N ASP A 166 -4.35 -12.39 -25.84
CA ASP A 166 -5.13 -11.30 -25.24
C ASP A 166 -4.35 -10.49 -24.20
N MET A 167 -3.11 -10.88 -23.88
CA MET A 167 -2.33 -10.25 -22.80
C MET A 167 -0.82 -10.38 -23.00
N GLU A 168 -0.04 -9.62 -22.24
CA GLU A 168 1.41 -9.76 -22.21
C GLU A 168 1.84 -11.11 -21.61
N PRO A 169 2.99 -11.66 -22.05
CA PRO A 169 3.48 -12.98 -21.60
C PRO A 169 3.61 -13.11 -20.08
N ILE A 170 3.96 -12.03 -19.38
CA ILE A 170 4.07 -12.03 -17.91
C ILE A 170 2.70 -12.24 -17.25
N ASN A 171 1.66 -11.57 -17.75
CA ASN A 171 0.30 -11.68 -17.25
C ASN A 171 -0.30 -13.05 -17.54
N TRP A 172 -0.05 -13.60 -18.74
CA TRP A 172 -0.44 -14.97 -19.08
C TRP A 172 0.17 -16.01 -18.14
N ARG A 173 1.46 -15.89 -17.85
CA ARG A 173 2.14 -16.77 -16.90
C ARG A 173 1.52 -16.67 -15.50
N HIS A 174 1.28 -15.46 -15.00
CA HIS A 174 0.63 -15.25 -13.70
C HIS A 174 -0.78 -15.86 -13.67
N TYR A 175 -1.55 -15.72 -14.75
CA TYR A 175 -2.86 -16.34 -14.88
C TYR A 175 -2.79 -17.87 -14.84
N GLN A 176 -1.86 -18.46 -15.57
CA GLN A 176 -1.66 -19.92 -15.56
C GLN A 176 -1.24 -20.45 -14.18
N GLU A 177 -0.35 -19.76 -13.49
CA GLU A 177 0.05 -20.14 -12.12
C GLU A 177 -1.11 -19.98 -11.11
N ALA A 178 -1.88 -18.91 -11.22
CA ALA A 178 -3.03 -18.70 -10.36
C ALA A 178 -4.11 -19.80 -10.53
N ARG A 179 -4.31 -20.31 -11.74
CA ARG A 179 -5.26 -21.42 -12.02
C ARG A 179 -4.90 -22.75 -11.35
N LYS A 180 -3.64 -22.95 -10.97
CA LYS A 180 -3.19 -24.16 -10.26
C LYS A 180 -3.48 -24.13 -8.77
N ARG A 181 -3.91 -22.98 -8.25
CA ARG A 181 -4.16 -22.76 -6.84
C ARG A 181 -5.59 -23.14 -6.47
N SER A 182 -5.75 -23.63 -5.26
CA SER A 182 -7.04 -23.95 -4.64
C SER A 182 -7.43 -22.93 -3.59
N ALA A 183 -8.61 -23.07 -3.00
CA ALA A 183 -9.03 -22.26 -1.84
C ALA A 183 -8.33 -22.69 -0.54
N GLU A 184 -7.60 -23.81 -0.55
CA GLU A 184 -6.87 -24.33 0.60
C GLU A 184 -5.43 -23.77 0.68
N ASP A 185 -4.91 -23.22 -0.44
CA ASP A 185 -3.59 -22.59 -0.51
C ASP A 185 -3.59 -21.20 0.16
#